data_bc167e8209c60802f2a0e83c54023211
#
_entry.id   bc167e8209c60802f2a0e83c54023211
#
_cell.length_a   1.000
_cell.length_b   1.000
_cell.length_c   1.000
_cell.angle_alpha   90.00
_cell.angle_beta   90.00
_cell.angle_gamma   90.00
#
_symmetry.space_group_name_H-M   'P 1'
#
loop_
_entity.id
_entity.type
_entity.pdbx_description
1 polymer ?
#
loop_
_entity_poly.entity_id
_entity_poly.type
_entity_poly.pdbx_seq_one_letter_code
_entity_poly.pdbx_strand_id
1 'polypeptide(L)'
;FKGTDVYGSLDFEKEAPMLDKIEALYEEYRSYEMSDTENRDRIWAQIDSISGEAAKFAIANEYDKMVSGLGAKGTNAYTSNEKTVYINDIPSNQIEKWLKLEAERFRYPVFRLFHTELEAVYEEKNISLDNDGRKMFEALLDGLFPAHQYGQQTTIGTVEHLKNPSLTEIRKYFNKYYVPNNMAICLSGDFDYDETIELINKYWGTFERKDDPTFDVIQESPIAEPVYAEVYGPEAERLYIGFRFDGANTEDAKMLTMVDMVLSNSAAGLIDLNLNQAQELIGGGCFPYVLEDYSMHGFYG
;
A
#
# COMPACT_ATOMS: atom_id res chain seq x y z
N PHE A 1 0.38 -11.79 3.98
CA PHE A 1 1.52 -12.47 4.61
C PHE A 1 1.27 -13.98 4.66
N LYS A 2 2.22 -14.77 4.14
CA LYS A 2 2.05 -16.22 3.95
C LYS A 2 2.97 -17.08 4.83
N GLY A 3 3.60 -16.49 5.85
CA GLY A 3 4.41 -17.19 6.83
C GLY A 3 5.91 -16.87 6.75
N THR A 4 6.67 -17.58 7.56
CA THR A 4 8.14 -17.50 7.66
C THR A 4 8.75 -18.88 7.35
N ASP A 5 10.01 -19.08 7.67
CA ASP A 5 10.65 -20.40 7.66
C ASP A 5 10.20 -21.30 8.83
N VAL A 6 9.56 -20.70 9.87
CA VAL A 6 9.07 -21.41 11.07
C VAL A 6 7.63 -21.88 10.93
N TYR A 7 6.77 -21.10 10.25
CA TYR A 7 5.37 -21.45 10.01
C TYR A 7 4.92 -21.01 8.61
N GLY A 8 3.79 -21.55 8.15
CA GLY A 8 3.28 -21.34 6.78
C GLY A 8 3.69 -22.45 5.81
N SER A 9 4.50 -23.42 6.23
CA SER A 9 4.91 -24.55 5.42
C SER A 9 4.78 -25.87 6.15
N LEU A 10 4.38 -26.91 5.44
CA LEU A 10 4.39 -28.29 5.92
C LEU A 10 5.81 -28.88 5.97
N ASP A 11 6.72 -28.41 5.10
CA ASP A 11 8.10 -28.87 4.99
C ASP A 11 8.91 -27.80 4.27
N PHE A 12 9.46 -26.85 5.04
CA PHE A 12 10.18 -25.70 4.47
C PHE A 12 11.50 -26.12 3.80
N GLU A 13 12.17 -27.19 4.27
CA GLU A 13 13.41 -27.66 3.65
C GLU A 13 13.19 -28.12 2.20
N LYS A 14 12.02 -28.68 1.90
CA LYS A 14 11.64 -29.06 0.53
C LYS A 14 11.07 -27.88 -0.27
N GLU A 15 10.37 -26.97 0.40
CA GLU A 15 9.78 -25.79 -0.24
C GLU A 15 10.84 -24.77 -0.68
N ALA A 16 11.83 -24.46 0.17
CA ALA A 16 12.79 -23.39 -0.04
C ALA A 16 13.51 -23.43 -1.40
N PRO A 17 14.06 -24.59 -1.89
CA PRO A 17 14.70 -24.63 -3.20
C PRO A 17 13.75 -24.31 -4.37
N MET A 18 12.44 -24.57 -4.22
CA MET A 18 11.45 -24.22 -5.23
C MET A 18 11.18 -22.71 -5.23
N LEU A 19 11.14 -22.09 -4.06
CA LEU A 19 10.97 -20.64 -3.93
C LEU A 19 12.17 -19.89 -4.52
N ASP A 20 13.39 -20.35 -4.26
CA ASP A 20 14.61 -19.77 -4.86
C ASP A 20 14.59 -19.89 -6.40
N LYS A 21 14.12 -21.02 -6.91
CA LYS A 21 14.00 -21.22 -8.36
C LYS A 21 12.89 -20.33 -8.96
N ILE A 22 11.78 -20.13 -8.27
CA ILE A 22 10.72 -19.20 -8.69
C ILE A 22 11.28 -17.78 -8.77
N GLU A 23 12.03 -17.34 -7.76
CA GLU A 23 12.67 -16.02 -7.76
C GLU A 23 13.61 -15.85 -8.96
N ALA A 24 14.47 -16.82 -9.23
CA ALA A 24 15.38 -16.81 -10.37
C ALA A 24 14.63 -16.77 -11.72
N LEU A 25 13.53 -17.52 -11.85
CA LEU A 25 12.71 -17.52 -13.06
C LEU A 25 12.00 -16.18 -13.28
N TYR A 26 11.56 -15.48 -12.23
CA TYR A 26 11.02 -14.14 -12.38
C TYR A 26 12.07 -13.14 -12.88
N GLU A 27 13.31 -13.24 -12.41
CA GLU A 27 14.40 -12.39 -12.91
C GLU A 27 14.76 -12.74 -14.38
N GLU A 28 14.73 -14.02 -14.77
CA GLU A 28 14.87 -14.42 -16.17
C GLU A 28 13.72 -13.90 -17.01
N TYR A 29 12.47 -14.01 -16.56
CA TYR A 29 11.28 -13.49 -17.23
C TYR A 29 11.37 -11.98 -17.50
N ARG A 30 11.89 -11.22 -16.55
CA ARG A 30 12.10 -9.76 -16.68
C ARG A 30 13.23 -9.39 -17.63
N SER A 31 14.17 -10.27 -17.87
CA SER A 31 15.29 -10.00 -18.78
C SER A 31 14.88 -9.93 -20.24
N TYR A 32 13.73 -10.49 -20.58
CA TYR A 32 13.14 -10.43 -21.93
C TYR A 32 12.29 -9.17 -22.10
N GLU A 33 12.39 -8.57 -23.29
CA GLU A 33 11.51 -7.46 -23.67
C GLU A 33 10.02 -7.87 -23.59
N MET A 34 9.14 -6.93 -23.27
CA MET A 34 7.69 -7.19 -23.19
C MET A 34 7.09 -7.73 -24.49
N SER A 35 7.71 -7.44 -25.63
CA SER A 35 7.32 -7.91 -26.96
C SER A 35 7.78 -9.33 -27.27
N ASP A 36 8.75 -9.89 -26.52
CA ASP A 36 9.24 -11.27 -26.69
C ASP A 36 8.30 -12.26 -25.97
N THR A 37 7.11 -12.40 -26.54
CA THR A 37 6.06 -13.25 -25.93
C THR A 37 6.47 -14.72 -25.88
N GLU A 38 7.21 -15.23 -26.88
CA GLU A 38 7.61 -16.65 -26.93
C GLU A 38 8.48 -17.05 -25.72
N ASN A 39 9.54 -16.28 -25.45
CA ASN A 39 10.39 -16.55 -24.33
C ASN A 39 9.69 -16.30 -23.00
N ARG A 40 8.93 -15.21 -22.91
CA ARG A 40 8.18 -14.87 -21.70
C ARG A 40 7.13 -15.94 -21.37
N ASP A 41 6.36 -16.42 -22.31
CA ASP A 41 5.35 -17.48 -22.11
C ASP A 41 6.01 -18.81 -21.69
N ARG A 42 7.16 -19.13 -22.27
CA ARG A 42 7.94 -20.30 -21.88
C ARG A 42 8.41 -20.24 -20.42
N ILE A 43 8.92 -19.09 -19.98
CA ILE A 43 9.36 -18.93 -18.57
C ILE A 43 8.17 -18.88 -17.63
N TRP A 44 7.08 -18.19 -18.04
CA TRP A 44 5.85 -18.14 -17.27
C TRP A 44 5.27 -19.53 -16.98
N ALA A 45 5.24 -20.41 -17.98
CA ALA A 45 4.80 -21.79 -17.80
C ALA A 45 5.68 -22.57 -16.79
N GLN A 46 6.98 -22.26 -16.71
CA GLN A 46 7.86 -22.86 -15.69
C GLN A 46 7.57 -22.30 -14.29
N ILE A 47 7.35 -20.97 -14.18
CA ILE A 47 6.97 -20.32 -12.92
C ILE A 47 5.66 -20.93 -12.40
N ASP A 48 4.65 -21.03 -13.24
CA ASP A 48 3.35 -21.62 -12.87
C ASP A 48 3.51 -23.08 -12.39
N SER A 49 4.21 -23.90 -13.16
CA SER A 49 4.44 -25.31 -12.81
C SER A 49 5.14 -25.47 -11.45
N ILE A 50 6.22 -24.72 -11.20
CA ILE A 50 6.97 -24.82 -9.95
C ILE A 50 6.21 -24.20 -8.79
N SER A 51 5.48 -23.10 -9.04
CA SER A 51 4.59 -22.48 -8.03
C SER A 51 3.50 -23.44 -7.58
N GLY A 52 2.92 -24.23 -8.53
CA GLY A 52 1.97 -25.28 -8.22
C GLY A 52 2.55 -26.41 -7.34
N GLU A 53 3.82 -26.80 -7.56
CA GLU A 53 4.50 -27.78 -6.70
C GLU A 53 4.82 -27.20 -5.32
N ALA A 54 5.35 -25.98 -5.25
CA ALA A 54 5.64 -25.30 -3.98
C ALA A 54 4.37 -25.08 -3.15
N ALA A 55 3.25 -24.74 -3.79
CA ALA A 55 1.96 -24.54 -3.13
C ALA A 55 1.47 -25.75 -2.34
N LYS A 56 1.90 -26.96 -2.68
CA LYS A 56 1.56 -28.21 -1.94
C LYS A 56 2.15 -28.23 -0.52
N PHE A 57 3.20 -27.45 -0.30
CA PHE A 57 3.81 -27.31 1.03
C PHE A 57 3.22 -26.13 1.81
N ALA A 58 2.59 -25.17 1.16
CA ALA A 58 2.06 -23.98 1.81
C ALA A 58 0.84 -24.32 2.67
N ILE A 59 0.82 -23.82 3.92
CA ILE A 59 -0.35 -23.86 4.80
C ILE A 59 -1.14 -22.58 4.57
N ALA A 60 -2.23 -22.70 3.81
CA ALA A 60 -3.06 -21.55 3.49
C ALA A 60 -3.65 -20.87 4.73
N ASN A 61 -3.51 -19.55 4.82
CA ASN A 61 -4.09 -18.70 5.87
C ASN A 61 -3.70 -19.13 7.30
N GLU A 62 -2.49 -19.69 7.49
CA GLU A 62 -2.04 -20.11 8.83
C GLU A 62 -1.96 -18.92 9.79
N TYR A 63 -1.44 -17.78 9.35
CA TYR A 63 -1.42 -16.55 10.16
C TYR A 63 -2.80 -16.16 10.65
N ASP A 64 -3.81 -16.14 9.77
CA ASP A 64 -5.19 -15.79 10.14
C ASP A 64 -5.78 -16.78 11.15
N LYS A 65 -5.45 -18.06 11.00
CA LYS A 65 -5.84 -19.10 11.98
C LYS A 65 -5.16 -18.87 13.33
N MET A 66 -3.90 -18.48 13.33
CA MET A 66 -3.14 -18.23 14.56
C MET A 66 -3.68 -17.00 15.31
N VAL A 67 -3.88 -15.87 14.63
CA VAL A 67 -4.43 -14.66 15.28
C VAL A 67 -5.89 -14.87 15.70
N SER A 68 -6.70 -15.53 14.90
CA SER A 68 -8.08 -15.91 15.27
C SER A 68 -8.09 -16.85 16.47
N GLY A 69 -7.12 -17.77 16.56
CA GLY A 69 -6.93 -18.66 17.71
C GLY A 69 -6.57 -17.93 19.01
N LEU A 70 -5.99 -16.72 18.90
CA LEU A 70 -5.80 -15.79 20.04
C LEU A 70 -7.09 -15.07 20.42
N GLY A 71 -8.14 -15.15 19.62
CA GLY A 71 -9.38 -14.41 19.79
C GLY A 71 -9.38 -13.05 19.10
N ALA A 72 -8.49 -12.84 18.13
CA ALA A 72 -8.42 -11.60 17.37
C ALA A 72 -9.72 -11.36 16.57
N LYS A 73 -10.08 -10.06 16.49
CA LYS A 73 -11.17 -9.55 15.64
C LYS A 73 -10.61 -8.42 14.78
N GLY A 74 -11.18 -8.20 13.60
CA GLY A 74 -10.82 -7.05 12.77
C GLY A 74 -9.36 -7.03 12.32
N THR A 75 -8.72 -8.19 12.11
CA THR A 75 -7.40 -8.27 11.51
C THR A 75 -7.43 -7.66 10.12
N ASN A 76 -6.62 -6.63 9.88
CA ASN A 76 -6.58 -5.91 8.62
C ASN A 76 -5.20 -5.28 8.37
N ALA A 77 -4.99 -4.76 7.16
CA ALA A 77 -3.85 -3.94 6.82
C ALA A 77 -4.24 -2.95 5.73
N TYR A 78 -3.58 -1.79 5.71
CA TYR A 78 -3.72 -0.83 4.62
C TYR A 78 -2.38 -0.17 4.30
N THR A 79 -2.25 0.28 3.06
CA THR A 79 -1.09 1.04 2.57
C THR A 79 -1.56 2.39 2.06
N SER A 80 -0.87 3.44 2.50
CA SER A 80 -0.96 4.79 1.94
C SER A 80 0.35 5.16 1.23
N ASN A 81 0.45 6.37 0.72
CA ASN A 81 1.67 6.86 0.08
C ASN A 81 2.89 6.80 1.01
N GLU A 82 2.70 6.92 2.32
CA GLU A 82 3.78 7.14 3.29
C GLU A 82 3.89 6.04 4.35
N LYS A 83 2.92 5.16 4.47
CA LYS A 83 2.92 4.11 5.50
C LYS A 83 2.14 2.87 5.11
N THR A 84 2.58 1.73 5.63
CA THR A 84 1.80 0.50 5.69
C THR A 84 1.47 0.21 7.14
N VAL A 85 0.20 -0.02 7.44
CA VAL A 85 -0.30 -0.25 8.79
C VAL A 85 -0.94 -1.63 8.88
N TYR A 86 -0.57 -2.39 9.90
CA TYR A 86 -1.13 -3.69 10.22
C TYR A 86 -1.93 -3.59 11.52
N ILE A 87 -3.16 -4.05 11.51
CA ILE A 87 -4.11 -3.86 12.60
C ILE A 87 -4.59 -5.21 13.09
N ASN A 88 -4.57 -5.39 14.42
CA ASN A 88 -5.21 -6.51 15.08
C ASN A 88 -5.95 -6.01 16.32
N ASP A 89 -7.19 -6.43 16.50
CA ASP A 89 -7.94 -6.28 17.75
C ASP A 89 -7.86 -7.62 18.50
N ILE A 90 -7.13 -7.65 19.62
CA ILE A 90 -6.84 -8.87 20.37
C ILE A 90 -7.28 -8.75 21.84
N PRO A 91 -7.66 -9.83 22.52
CA PRO A 91 -7.84 -9.81 23.96
C PRO A 91 -6.55 -9.42 24.70
N SER A 92 -6.64 -8.55 25.73
CA SER A 92 -5.47 -8.04 26.47
C SER A 92 -4.60 -9.15 27.08
N ASN A 93 -5.21 -10.26 27.50
CA ASN A 93 -4.49 -11.42 28.02
C ASN A 93 -3.72 -12.24 26.96
N GLN A 94 -3.75 -11.84 25.70
CA GLN A 94 -3.03 -12.49 24.60
C GLN A 94 -1.88 -11.62 24.03
N ILE A 95 -1.61 -10.44 24.61
CA ILE A 95 -0.58 -9.50 24.15
C ILE A 95 0.77 -10.19 23.96
N GLU A 96 1.23 -11.00 24.90
CA GLU A 96 2.53 -11.68 24.78
C GLU A 96 2.58 -12.62 23.57
N LYS A 97 1.55 -13.43 23.36
CA LYS A 97 1.51 -14.35 22.22
C LYS A 97 1.42 -13.62 20.89
N TRP A 98 0.67 -12.52 20.86
CA TRP A 98 0.57 -11.67 19.69
C TRP A 98 1.91 -10.99 19.37
N LEU A 99 2.58 -10.39 20.37
CA LEU A 99 3.90 -9.78 20.20
C LEU A 99 4.93 -10.78 19.66
N LYS A 100 4.89 -12.03 20.14
CA LYS A 100 5.76 -13.10 19.64
C LYS A 100 5.47 -13.43 18.17
N LEU A 101 4.19 -13.55 17.81
CA LEU A 101 3.75 -13.86 16.45
C LEU A 101 4.12 -12.75 15.47
N GLU A 102 3.86 -11.49 15.85
CA GLU A 102 4.19 -10.34 15.01
C GLU A 102 5.72 -10.16 14.88
N ALA A 103 6.49 -10.36 15.94
CA ALA A 103 7.94 -10.30 15.85
C ALA A 103 8.48 -11.34 14.84
N GLU A 104 7.95 -12.57 14.87
CA GLU A 104 8.32 -13.61 13.91
C GLU A 104 7.93 -13.21 12.48
N ARG A 105 6.71 -12.69 12.29
CA ARG A 105 6.20 -12.23 11.00
C ARG A 105 7.11 -11.22 10.31
N PHE A 106 7.65 -10.25 11.05
CA PHE A 106 8.48 -9.17 10.52
C PHE A 106 9.97 -9.52 10.43
N ARG A 107 10.40 -10.64 11.02
CA ARG A 107 11.81 -11.02 11.05
C ARG A 107 12.28 -11.61 9.73
N TYR A 108 11.61 -12.64 9.25
CA TYR A 108 12.02 -13.39 8.05
C TYR A 108 10.81 -13.82 7.23
N PRO A 109 10.10 -12.89 6.56
CA PRO A 109 8.97 -13.27 5.74
C PRO A 109 9.42 -14.11 4.55
N VAL A 110 8.71 -15.17 4.28
CA VAL A 110 8.88 -16.02 3.10
C VAL A 110 7.77 -15.67 2.10
N PHE A 111 8.16 -15.33 0.88
CA PHE A 111 7.23 -14.93 -0.20
C PHE A 111 6.66 -16.16 -0.90
N ARG A 112 5.91 -17.00 -0.16
CA ARG A 112 5.23 -18.15 -0.75
C ARG A 112 3.89 -17.74 -1.35
N LEU A 113 3.41 -18.56 -2.30
CA LEU A 113 2.18 -18.29 -3.07
C LEU A 113 2.20 -16.95 -3.82
N PHE A 114 3.39 -16.41 -4.12
CA PHE A 114 3.54 -15.12 -4.76
C PHE A 114 2.84 -15.06 -6.11
N HIS A 115 2.92 -16.13 -6.90
CA HIS A 115 2.28 -16.20 -8.21
C HIS A 115 0.75 -15.99 -8.10
N THR A 116 0.10 -16.72 -7.22
CA THR A 116 -1.35 -16.59 -6.97
C THR A 116 -1.74 -15.23 -6.40
N GLU A 117 -0.93 -14.70 -5.47
CA GLU A 117 -1.17 -13.37 -4.90
C GLU A 117 -1.00 -12.26 -5.94
N LEU A 118 -0.03 -12.40 -6.84
CA LEU A 118 0.17 -11.45 -7.94
C LEU A 118 -1.05 -11.39 -8.86
N GLU A 119 -1.62 -12.55 -9.20
CA GLU A 119 -2.85 -12.63 -10.00
C GLU A 119 -4.01 -11.92 -9.29
N ALA A 120 -4.17 -12.14 -7.98
CA ALA A 120 -5.21 -11.47 -7.20
C ALA A 120 -5.03 -9.94 -7.19
N VAL A 121 -3.80 -9.44 -7.00
CA VAL A 121 -3.50 -7.99 -7.04
C VAL A 121 -3.72 -7.42 -8.44
N TYR A 122 -3.40 -8.19 -9.49
CA TYR A 122 -3.66 -7.77 -10.87
C TYR A 122 -5.16 -7.62 -11.15
N GLU A 123 -5.98 -8.56 -10.69
CA GLU A 123 -7.44 -8.45 -10.80
C GLU A 123 -7.99 -7.27 -9.96
N GLU A 124 -7.44 -7.01 -8.78
CA GLU A 124 -7.81 -5.84 -7.98
C GLU A 124 -7.48 -4.53 -8.72
N LYS A 125 -6.33 -4.46 -9.41
CA LYS A 125 -6.00 -3.31 -10.28
C LYS A 125 -7.00 -3.19 -11.43
N ASN A 126 -7.37 -4.28 -12.10
CA ASN A 126 -8.36 -4.26 -13.17
C ASN A 126 -9.72 -3.72 -12.68
N ILE A 127 -10.21 -4.22 -11.54
CA ILE A 127 -11.46 -3.71 -10.92
C ILE A 127 -11.35 -2.20 -10.63
N SER A 128 -10.17 -1.74 -10.20
CA SER A 128 -9.94 -0.33 -9.92
C SER A 128 -10.05 0.57 -11.17
N LEU A 129 -9.73 0.02 -12.35
CA LEU A 129 -9.83 0.74 -13.62
C LEU A 129 -11.26 0.89 -14.14
N ASP A 130 -12.21 0.17 -13.57
CA ASP A 130 -13.64 0.31 -13.89
C ASP A 130 -14.32 1.47 -13.13
N ASN A 131 -13.64 2.07 -12.17
CA ASN A 131 -14.15 3.20 -11.38
C ASN A 131 -13.70 4.54 -11.97
N ASP A 132 -14.66 5.30 -12.53
CA ASP A 132 -14.37 6.57 -13.19
C ASP A 132 -13.83 7.63 -12.23
N GLY A 133 -14.35 7.71 -11.01
CA GLY A 133 -13.87 8.64 -9.99
C GLY A 133 -12.39 8.38 -9.63
N ARG A 134 -11.98 7.11 -9.60
CA ARG A 134 -10.59 6.73 -9.36
C ARG A 134 -9.69 7.13 -10.54
N LYS A 135 -10.11 6.85 -11.77
CA LYS A 135 -9.38 7.27 -12.98
C LYS A 135 -9.21 8.79 -13.02
N MET A 136 -10.27 9.54 -12.69
CA MET A 136 -10.22 11.00 -12.63
C MET A 136 -9.26 11.49 -11.56
N PHE A 137 -9.25 10.86 -10.38
CA PHE A 137 -8.34 11.21 -9.30
C PHE A 137 -6.87 10.89 -9.67
N GLU A 138 -6.61 9.75 -10.30
CA GLU A 138 -5.28 9.40 -10.82
C GLU A 138 -4.83 10.42 -11.88
N ALA A 139 -5.70 10.82 -12.82
CA ALA A 139 -5.39 11.85 -13.82
C ALA A 139 -5.15 13.24 -13.20
N LEU A 140 -5.90 13.58 -12.14
CA LEU A 140 -5.67 14.82 -11.38
C LEU A 140 -4.29 14.82 -10.73
N LEU A 141 -3.91 13.72 -10.07
CA LEU A 141 -2.59 13.58 -9.45
C LEU A 141 -1.45 13.62 -10.48
N ASP A 142 -1.60 12.95 -11.62
CA ASP A 142 -0.63 12.99 -12.71
C ASP A 142 -0.41 14.42 -13.22
N GLY A 143 -1.49 15.19 -13.40
CA GLY A 143 -1.41 16.60 -13.80
C GLY A 143 -0.78 17.52 -12.75
N LEU A 144 -0.98 17.24 -11.47
CA LEU A 144 -0.42 18.01 -10.37
C LEU A 144 1.02 17.64 -10.05
N PHE A 145 1.39 16.36 -10.21
CA PHE A 145 2.68 15.79 -9.81
C PHE A 145 3.34 15.02 -10.96
N PRO A 146 3.65 15.67 -12.11
CA PRO A 146 4.16 15.00 -13.29
C PRO A 146 5.55 14.38 -13.12
N ALA A 147 6.33 14.79 -12.14
CA ALA A 147 7.64 14.23 -11.83
C ALA A 147 7.65 13.42 -10.52
N HIS A 148 6.85 13.80 -9.55
CA HIS A 148 6.83 13.19 -8.23
C HIS A 148 6.03 11.88 -8.21
N GLN A 149 6.40 10.96 -7.30
CA GLN A 149 5.75 9.64 -7.16
C GLN A 149 4.24 9.71 -6.90
N TYR A 150 3.74 10.81 -6.31
CA TYR A 150 2.31 10.97 -6.04
C TYR A 150 1.44 10.99 -7.31
N GLY A 151 1.98 11.42 -8.44
CA GLY A 151 1.29 11.39 -9.73
C GLY A 151 1.70 10.20 -10.61
N GLN A 152 2.94 9.72 -10.47
CA GLN A 152 3.48 8.72 -11.39
C GLN A 152 2.97 7.30 -11.15
N GLN A 153 2.53 6.99 -9.93
CA GLN A 153 2.02 5.65 -9.61
C GLN A 153 1.09 5.67 -8.41
N THR A 154 0.19 4.71 -8.38
CA THR A 154 -0.67 4.43 -7.23
C THR A 154 -0.02 3.43 -6.28
N THR A 155 -0.55 3.30 -5.06
CA THR A 155 -0.07 2.32 -4.07
C THR A 155 -0.16 0.87 -4.55
N ILE A 156 -1.09 0.57 -5.46
CA ILE A 156 -1.20 -0.77 -6.09
C ILE A 156 -0.24 -0.95 -7.27
N GLY A 157 0.40 0.12 -7.72
CA GLY A 157 1.28 0.12 -8.88
C GLY A 157 0.56 0.26 -10.23
N THR A 158 1.34 0.17 -11.31
CA THR A 158 0.83 0.20 -12.68
C THR A 158 0.60 -1.23 -13.20
N VAL A 159 -0.18 -1.35 -14.29
CA VAL A 159 -0.38 -2.64 -14.98
C VAL A 159 0.95 -3.22 -15.48
N GLU A 160 1.85 -2.36 -15.97
CA GLU A 160 3.17 -2.74 -16.45
C GLU A 160 4.03 -3.33 -15.33
N HIS A 161 4.02 -2.72 -14.14
CA HIS A 161 4.73 -3.23 -12.97
C HIS A 161 4.20 -4.60 -12.55
N LEU A 162 2.88 -4.78 -12.53
CA LEU A 162 2.25 -6.05 -12.17
C LEU A 162 2.49 -7.16 -13.19
N LYS A 163 2.64 -6.80 -14.49
CA LYS A 163 3.02 -7.74 -15.55
C LYS A 163 4.51 -8.08 -15.59
N ASN A 164 5.34 -7.36 -14.85
CA ASN A 164 6.79 -7.55 -14.83
C ASN A 164 7.35 -7.54 -13.39
N PRO A 165 6.85 -8.40 -12.50
CA PRO A 165 7.19 -8.39 -11.08
C PRO A 165 8.62 -8.88 -10.83
N SER A 166 9.20 -8.47 -9.70
CA SER A 166 10.49 -8.95 -9.20
C SER A 166 10.39 -9.28 -7.72
N LEU A 167 10.58 -10.54 -7.38
CA LEU A 167 10.71 -10.98 -5.98
C LEU A 167 11.98 -10.42 -5.33
N THR A 168 13.06 -10.31 -6.10
CA THR A 168 14.32 -9.73 -5.64
C THR A 168 14.15 -8.27 -5.24
N GLU A 169 13.45 -7.46 -6.02
CA GLU A 169 13.18 -6.06 -5.68
C GLU A 169 12.23 -5.94 -4.48
N ILE A 170 11.20 -6.80 -4.38
CA ILE A 170 10.32 -6.85 -3.21
C ILE A 170 11.12 -7.18 -1.95
N ARG A 171 12.06 -8.14 -2.03
CA ARG A 171 12.95 -8.49 -0.91
C ARG A 171 13.87 -7.33 -0.53
N LYS A 172 14.44 -6.61 -1.51
CA LYS A 172 15.25 -5.41 -1.27
C LYS A 172 14.42 -4.32 -0.60
N TYR A 173 13.19 -4.08 -1.09
CA TYR A 173 12.25 -3.14 -0.49
C TYR A 173 11.95 -3.49 0.96
N PHE A 174 11.60 -4.75 1.24
CA PHE A 174 11.37 -5.21 2.60
C PHE A 174 12.58 -4.98 3.50
N ASN A 175 13.77 -5.39 3.06
CA ASN A 175 15.00 -5.26 3.84
C ASN A 175 15.42 -3.81 4.07
N LYS A 176 15.02 -2.88 3.20
CA LYS A 176 15.31 -1.44 3.33
C LYS A 176 14.34 -0.75 4.29
N TYR A 177 13.04 -1.04 4.16
CA TYR A 177 12.01 -0.26 4.84
C TYR A 177 11.44 -0.91 6.10
N TYR A 178 11.45 -2.25 6.20
CA TYR A 178 10.98 -2.99 7.38
C TYR A 178 12.13 -3.20 8.37
N VAL A 179 12.62 -2.12 8.91
CA VAL A 179 13.70 -2.07 9.90
C VAL A 179 13.20 -1.45 11.19
N PRO A 180 13.71 -1.85 12.38
CA PRO A 180 13.12 -1.44 13.66
C PRO A 180 13.09 0.08 13.86
N ASN A 181 14.05 0.81 13.32
CA ASN A 181 14.12 2.27 13.38
C ASN A 181 13.16 2.98 12.38
N ASN A 182 12.49 2.24 11.51
CA ASN A 182 11.44 2.73 10.60
C ASN A 182 10.07 2.10 10.91
N MET A 183 9.91 1.50 12.08
CA MET A 183 8.66 0.84 12.48
C MET A 183 8.20 1.38 13.83
N ALA A 184 6.89 1.41 14.05
CA ALA A 184 6.26 1.78 15.30
C ALA A 184 5.26 0.70 15.72
N ILE A 185 5.25 0.37 17.01
CA ILE A 185 4.23 -0.48 17.64
C ILE A 185 3.33 0.44 18.44
N CYS A 186 2.05 0.51 18.05
CA CYS A 186 1.04 1.31 18.74
C CYS A 186 0.04 0.36 19.42
N LEU A 187 -0.07 0.42 20.72
CA LEU A 187 -1.02 -0.37 21.50
C LEU A 187 -2.00 0.56 22.22
N SER A 188 -3.26 0.19 22.21
CA SER A 188 -4.32 0.89 22.93
C SER A 188 -5.27 -0.13 23.56
N GLY A 189 -5.55 -0.01 24.83
CA GLY A 189 -6.44 -0.93 25.57
C GLY A 189 -6.10 -1.07 27.04
N ASP A 190 -6.60 -2.13 27.64
CA ASP A 190 -6.40 -2.47 29.05
C ASP A 190 -5.20 -3.39 29.24
N PHE A 191 -4.05 -2.81 29.55
CA PHE A 191 -2.79 -3.54 29.81
C PHE A 191 -1.85 -2.73 30.71
N ASP A 192 -0.92 -3.42 31.38
CA ASP A 192 0.16 -2.79 32.13
C ASP A 192 1.27 -2.32 31.18
N TYR A 193 1.66 -1.05 31.28
CA TYR A 193 2.64 -0.43 30.39
C TYR A 193 4.05 -0.99 30.57
N ASP A 194 4.50 -1.15 31.83
CA ASP A 194 5.87 -1.56 32.12
C ASP A 194 6.07 -3.03 31.72
N GLU A 195 5.13 -3.90 32.09
CA GLU A 195 5.14 -5.31 31.67
C GLU A 195 5.10 -5.44 30.14
N THR A 196 4.29 -4.62 29.47
CA THR A 196 4.18 -4.66 28.00
C THR A 196 5.46 -4.20 27.32
N ILE A 197 6.14 -3.18 27.84
CA ILE A 197 7.45 -2.74 27.32
C ILE A 197 8.50 -3.84 27.50
N GLU A 198 8.51 -4.56 28.63
CA GLU A 198 9.40 -5.70 28.82
C GLU A 198 9.12 -6.81 27.81
N LEU A 199 7.85 -7.10 27.50
CA LEU A 199 7.47 -8.07 26.48
C LEU A 199 7.88 -7.62 25.07
N ILE A 200 7.71 -6.34 24.73
CA ILE A 200 8.20 -5.79 23.46
C ILE A 200 9.72 -5.95 23.37
N ASN A 201 10.45 -5.57 24.41
CA ASN A 201 11.91 -5.74 24.44
C ASN A 201 12.34 -7.22 24.29
N LYS A 202 11.60 -8.13 24.91
CA LYS A 202 11.86 -9.57 24.83
C LYS A 202 11.80 -10.11 23.40
N TYR A 203 10.81 -9.71 22.61
CA TYR A 203 10.55 -10.27 21.28
C TYR A 203 11.12 -9.41 20.15
N TRP A 204 11.12 -8.09 20.29
CA TRP A 204 11.54 -7.13 19.28
C TRP A 204 12.92 -6.53 19.53
N GLY A 205 13.41 -6.56 20.77
CA GLY A 205 14.72 -6.03 21.14
C GLY A 205 15.92 -6.75 20.50
N THR A 206 15.68 -7.88 19.82
CA THR A 206 16.69 -8.62 19.05
C THR A 206 16.78 -8.18 17.59
N PHE A 207 15.90 -7.26 17.15
CA PHE A 207 16.01 -6.67 15.82
C PHE A 207 17.18 -5.69 15.79
N GLU A 208 18.05 -5.84 14.83
CA GLU A 208 19.20 -4.96 14.65
C GLU A 208 18.78 -3.67 13.96
N ARG A 209 19.15 -2.53 14.55
CA ARG A 209 19.03 -1.24 13.88
C ARG A 209 19.86 -1.24 12.60
N LYS A 210 19.27 -0.73 11.52
CA LYS A 210 19.95 -0.50 10.24
C LYS A 210 20.03 0.99 9.94
N ASP A 211 20.59 1.35 8.80
CA ASP A 211 20.55 2.72 8.30
C ASP A 211 19.10 3.19 8.14
N ASP A 212 18.85 4.45 8.45
CA ASP A 212 17.52 5.01 8.26
C ASP A 212 17.21 5.05 6.74
N PRO A 213 16.05 4.53 6.31
CA PRO A 213 15.71 4.56 4.91
C PRO A 213 15.62 6.01 4.42
N THR A 214 16.42 6.32 3.42
CA THR A 214 16.40 7.63 2.77
C THR A 214 15.81 7.52 1.38
N PHE A 215 15.14 8.56 0.95
CA PHE A 215 14.67 8.75 -0.42
C PHE A 215 14.84 10.22 -0.80
N ASP A 216 15.13 10.45 -2.06
CA ASP A 216 15.26 11.81 -2.59
C ASP A 216 13.86 12.32 -2.96
N VAL A 217 13.46 13.43 -2.37
CA VAL A 217 12.21 14.12 -2.73
C VAL A 217 12.37 14.75 -4.09
N ILE A 218 11.61 14.28 -5.05
CA ILE A 218 11.59 14.82 -6.40
C ILE A 218 10.89 16.18 -6.38
N GLN A 219 11.61 17.23 -6.78
CA GLN A 219 11.06 18.58 -6.80
C GLN A 219 10.21 18.80 -8.05
N GLU A 220 9.01 19.25 -7.83
CA GLU A 220 8.08 19.62 -8.91
C GLU A 220 8.33 21.05 -9.42
N SER A 221 8.30 21.22 -10.73
CA SER A 221 8.32 22.55 -11.32
C SER A 221 7.02 23.31 -11.05
N PRO A 222 7.04 24.65 -10.92
CA PRO A 222 5.81 25.43 -10.81
C PRO A 222 4.87 25.19 -11.98
N ILE A 223 3.57 25.06 -11.70
CA ILE A 223 2.52 24.95 -12.71
C ILE A 223 2.25 26.37 -13.24
N ALA A 224 2.72 26.64 -14.45
CA ALA A 224 2.61 27.98 -15.06
C ALA A 224 1.24 28.22 -15.74
N GLU A 225 0.64 27.15 -16.26
CA GLU A 225 -0.63 27.19 -16.98
C GLU A 225 -1.53 26.04 -16.54
N PRO A 226 -2.86 26.15 -16.62
CA PRO A 226 -3.77 25.06 -16.30
C PRO A 226 -3.49 23.82 -17.16
N VAL A 227 -3.42 22.65 -16.52
CA VAL A 227 -3.32 21.35 -17.18
C VAL A 227 -4.73 20.76 -17.30
N TYR A 228 -5.10 20.30 -18.48
CA TYR A 228 -6.40 19.71 -18.75
C TYR A 228 -6.24 18.22 -19.07
N ALA A 229 -7.09 17.39 -18.48
CA ALA A 229 -7.19 15.97 -18.78
C ALA A 229 -8.66 15.58 -18.95
N GLU A 230 -8.94 14.68 -19.86
CA GLU A 230 -10.27 14.11 -20.06
C GLU A 230 -10.24 12.62 -19.77
N VAL A 231 -11.17 12.15 -18.94
CA VAL A 231 -11.32 10.74 -18.59
C VAL A 231 -12.68 10.27 -19.10
N TYR A 232 -12.68 9.17 -19.84
CA TYR A 232 -13.89 8.59 -20.40
C TYR A 232 -14.34 7.37 -19.59
N GLY A 233 -15.63 7.30 -19.33
CA GLY A 233 -16.27 6.21 -18.60
C GLY A 233 -17.80 6.23 -18.73
N PRO A 234 -18.49 5.24 -18.15
CA PRO A 234 -19.93 5.10 -18.25
C PRO A 234 -20.73 5.94 -17.23
N GLU A 235 -20.06 6.57 -16.26
CA GLU A 235 -20.72 7.34 -15.21
C GLU A 235 -21.15 8.75 -15.70
N ALA A 236 -21.93 9.46 -14.89
CA ALA A 236 -22.31 10.84 -15.18
C ALA A 236 -21.09 11.77 -15.23
N GLU A 237 -21.21 12.83 -16.01
CA GLU A 237 -20.16 13.85 -16.13
C GLU A 237 -19.82 14.44 -14.75
N ARG A 238 -18.52 14.57 -14.51
CA ARG A 238 -17.94 15.14 -13.30
C ARG A 238 -16.78 16.06 -13.65
N LEU A 239 -16.53 17.03 -12.81
CA LEU A 239 -15.38 17.91 -12.89
C LEU A 239 -14.53 17.76 -11.63
N TYR A 240 -13.20 17.60 -11.80
CA TYR A 240 -12.24 17.77 -10.73
C TYR A 240 -11.30 18.93 -11.04
N ILE A 241 -11.02 19.76 -10.04
CA ILE A 241 -10.05 20.85 -10.12
C ILE A 241 -9.09 20.68 -8.92
N GLY A 242 -7.78 20.75 -9.15
CA GLY A 242 -6.79 20.63 -8.09
C GLY A 242 -5.76 21.73 -8.13
N PHE A 243 -5.29 22.10 -6.95
CA PHE A 243 -4.19 23.04 -6.72
C PHE A 243 -3.14 22.38 -5.84
N ARG A 244 -1.87 22.49 -6.22
CA ARG A 244 -0.74 21.94 -5.49
C ARG A 244 -0.19 22.95 -4.49
N PHE A 245 0.20 22.45 -3.32
CA PHE A 245 0.78 23.21 -2.21
C PHE A 245 1.94 22.41 -1.59
N ASP A 246 2.67 23.05 -0.69
CA ASP A 246 3.73 22.43 0.08
C ASP A 246 3.19 21.37 1.06
N GLY A 247 4.05 20.47 1.51
CA GLY A 247 3.69 19.28 2.29
C GLY A 247 3.25 19.54 3.72
N ALA A 248 2.91 18.46 4.42
CA ALA A 248 2.21 18.44 5.72
C ALA A 248 2.82 19.30 6.83
N ASN A 249 4.13 19.50 6.83
CA ASN A 249 4.82 20.24 7.90
C ASN A 249 4.92 21.76 7.65
N THR A 250 4.18 22.28 6.66
CA THR A 250 4.20 23.70 6.27
C THR A 250 2.98 24.45 6.81
N GLU A 251 3.06 25.78 6.78
CA GLU A 251 1.91 26.63 7.11
C GLU A 251 0.80 26.50 6.08
N ASP A 252 1.12 26.28 4.80
CA ASP A 252 0.16 26.07 3.72
C ASP A 252 -0.76 24.88 4.01
N ALA A 253 -0.19 23.73 4.41
CA ALA A 253 -0.96 22.55 4.75
C ALA A 253 -1.95 22.77 5.89
N LYS A 254 -1.57 23.55 6.91
CA LYS A 254 -2.46 23.94 8.01
C LYS A 254 -3.58 24.87 7.53
N MET A 255 -3.23 25.85 6.68
CA MET A 255 -4.18 26.79 6.12
C MET A 255 -5.19 26.11 5.19
N LEU A 256 -4.77 25.09 4.42
CA LEU A 256 -5.67 24.33 3.55
C LEU A 256 -6.86 23.74 4.30
N THR A 257 -6.63 23.14 5.47
CA THR A 257 -7.70 22.58 6.30
C THR A 257 -8.68 23.67 6.76
N MET A 258 -8.18 24.85 7.12
CA MET A 258 -9.03 25.97 7.54
C MET A 258 -9.82 26.54 6.36
N VAL A 259 -9.19 26.70 5.21
CA VAL A 259 -9.85 27.18 3.97
C VAL A 259 -10.93 26.20 3.54
N ASP A 260 -10.62 24.90 3.58
CA ASP A 260 -11.59 23.85 3.28
C ASP A 260 -12.86 23.95 4.13
N MET A 261 -12.71 24.12 5.44
CA MET A 261 -13.86 24.30 6.36
C MET A 261 -14.70 25.54 6.07
N VAL A 262 -14.13 26.60 5.51
CA VAL A 262 -14.87 27.79 5.08
C VAL A 262 -15.59 27.53 3.76
N LEU A 263 -14.98 26.77 2.86
CA LEU A 263 -15.54 26.49 1.55
C LEU A 263 -16.61 25.40 1.59
N SER A 264 -16.37 24.31 2.32
CA SER A 264 -17.31 23.19 2.44
C SER A 264 -17.22 22.54 3.81
N ASN A 265 -18.31 22.57 4.56
CA ASN A 265 -18.42 21.95 5.89
C ASN A 265 -19.74 21.19 6.09
N SER A 266 -20.43 20.90 4.99
CA SER A 266 -21.72 20.20 4.92
C SER A 266 -22.93 20.98 5.52
N ALA A 267 -22.74 22.24 5.93
CA ALA A 267 -23.80 23.02 6.56
C ALA A 267 -23.87 24.46 6.06
N ALA A 268 -22.79 25.21 6.15
CA ALA A 268 -22.74 26.65 5.90
C ALA A 268 -21.49 27.12 5.14
N GLY A 269 -20.76 26.20 4.53
CA GLY A 269 -19.65 26.52 3.65
C GLY A 269 -20.13 27.25 2.40
N LEU A 270 -19.24 27.97 1.75
CA LEU A 270 -19.59 28.75 0.56
C LEU A 270 -20.12 27.86 -0.59
N ILE A 271 -19.53 26.70 -0.78
CA ILE A 271 -19.97 25.68 -1.75
C ILE A 271 -21.34 25.13 -1.32
N ASP A 272 -21.49 24.82 -0.03
CA ASP A 272 -22.72 24.24 0.51
C ASP A 272 -23.92 25.19 0.29
N LEU A 273 -23.75 26.49 0.57
CA LEU A 273 -24.81 27.49 0.46
C LEU A 273 -25.09 27.89 -0.99
N ASN A 274 -24.03 28.11 -1.79
CA ASN A 274 -24.20 28.75 -3.08
C ASN A 274 -24.35 27.77 -4.24
N LEU A 275 -23.89 26.52 -4.09
CA LEU A 275 -23.99 25.51 -5.13
C LEU A 275 -24.95 24.37 -4.74
N ASN A 276 -24.74 23.74 -3.58
CA ASN A 276 -25.53 22.57 -3.19
C ASN A 276 -26.96 22.95 -2.76
N GLN A 277 -27.13 23.91 -1.85
CA GLN A 277 -28.47 24.37 -1.42
C GLN A 277 -29.21 25.13 -2.49
N ALA A 278 -28.49 25.86 -3.33
CA ALA A 278 -29.06 26.52 -4.50
C ALA A 278 -29.42 25.55 -5.63
N GLN A 279 -29.03 24.27 -5.53
CA GLN A 279 -29.27 23.23 -6.53
C GLN A 279 -28.68 23.55 -7.91
N GLU A 280 -27.54 24.25 -7.94
CA GLU A 280 -26.78 24.53 -9.17
C GLU A 280 -25.99 23.31 -9.61
N LEU A 281 -25.64 22.41 -8.66
CA LEU A 281 -24.99 21.13 -8.90
C LEU A 281 -25.79 20.00 -8.22
N ILE A 282 -25.68 18.79 -8.73
CA ILE A 282 -26.21 17.58 -8.09
C ILE A 282 -25.51 17.34 -6.73
N GLY A 283 -24.24 17.68 -6.68
CA GLY A 283 -23.42 17.66 -5.47
C GLY A 283 -22.04 18.17 -5.80
N GLY A 284 -21.48 18.98 -4.91
CA GLY A 284 -20.14 19.52 -5.08
C GLY A 284 -19.50 19.78 -3.73
N GLY A 285 -18.18 19.82 -3.72
CA GLY A 285 -17.39 20.04 -2.51
C GLY A 285 -15.93 20.28 -2.80
N CYS A 286 -15.17 20.39 -1.73
CA CYS A 286 -13.73 20.42 -1.79
C CYS A 286 -13.14 19.54 -0.69
N PHE A 287 -11.87 19.22 -0.81
CA PHE A 287 -11.14 18.40 0.16
C PHE A 287 -9.66 18.72 0.14
N PRO A 288 -9.02 18.82 1.32
CA PRO A 288 -7.57 18.86 1.41
C PRO A 288 -7.02 17.43 1.30
N TYR A 289 -5.96 17.23 0.53
CA TYR A 289 -5.20 16.00 0.48
C TYR A 289 -3.76 16.30 0.88
N VAL A 290 -3.49 16.15 2.17
CA VAL A 290 -2.23 16.55 2.78
C VAL A 290 -1.32 15.34 2.88
N LEU A 291 -0.18 15.39 2.18
CA LEU A 291 0.86 14.38 2.19
C LEU A 291 2.18 15.01 2.67
N GLU A 292 3.21 14.21 2.90
CA GLU A 292 4.44 14.68 3.53
C GLU A 292 5.20 15.68 2.68
N ASP A 293 5.43 15.36 1.40
CA ASP A 293 6.25 16.18 0.49
C ASP A 293 5.46 17.31 -0.16
N TYR A 294 4.22 17.05 -0.52
CA TYR A 294 3.30 18.00 -1.15
C TYR A 294 1.87 17.79 -0.64
N SER A 295 1.08 18.83 -0.76
CA SER A 295 -0.37 18.78 -0.53
C SER A 295 -1.12 19.22 -1.77
N MET A 296 -2.40 18.88 -1.84
CA MET A 296 -3.31 19.47 -2.80
C MET A 296 -4.62 19.88 -2.14
N HIS A 297 -5.30 20.84 -2.73
CA HIS A 297 -6.70 21.13 -2.47
C HIS A 297 -7.51 20.79 -3.71
N GLY A 298 -8.41 19.84 -3.58
CA GLY A 298 -9.26 19.35 -4.64
C GLY A 298 -10.67 19.90 -4.54
N PHE A 299 -11.29 20.16 -5.68
CA PHE A 299 -12.70 20.52 -5.83
C PHE A 299 -13.36 19.51 -6.75
N TYR A 300 -14.62 19.21 -6.50
CA TYR A 300 -15.42 18.34 -7.36
C TYR A 300 -16.85 18.84 -7.50
N GLY A 301 -17.44 18.53 -8.62
CA GLY A 301 -18.85 18.81 -8.93
C GLY A 301 -19.38 17.94 -10.06
#